data_1ab76142416c15ec42d8883afd587729
#
_entry.id   1ab76142416c15ec42d8883afd587729
#
_cell.length_a   1.000
_cell.length_b   1.000
_cell.length_c   1.000
_cell.angle_alpha   90.00
_cell.angle_beta   90.00
_cell.angle_gamma   90.00
#
_symmetry.space_group_name_H-M   'P 1'
#
loop_
_entity.id
_entity.type
_entity.pdbx_description
1 polymer ?
#
loop_
_entity_poly.entity_id
_entity_poly.type
_entity_poly.pdbx_seq_one_letter_code
_entity_poly.pdbx_strand_id
1 'polypeptide(L)'
;ASSVTVNGNLFAVSLLNAPEWKKGHVQVMRYTDSLEVLGFFEVCHQPDMLTFTPDGSALLVACEGSPDMNFHEDPEGGVAIVTAPKSGPWSRLEIAVAGFDGLDTASLMAQGVRRTGAQGFVKSLEPEYITVSPDSKTAWVSLQENNAIAVVDIAAKKITNVYPLGFVDHSVPGFGLDAKKNSKVEIANYPLRGLRQPDGISSFVVNGRPFVVTANEG
;
A
#
# COMPACT_ATOMS: atom_id res chain seq x y z
N ALA A 1 -12.27 -11.40 2.23
CA ALA A 1 -10.88 -11.30 1.77
C ALA A 1 -10.75 -10.02 0.95
N SER A 2 -9.68 -9.26 1.19
CA SER A 2 -9.34 -8.07 0.40
C SER A 2 -8.32 -8.38 -0.69
N SER A 3 -7.34 -9.25 -0.41
CA SER A 3 -6.31 -9.59 -1.38
C SER A 3 -5.78 -11.02 -1.23
N VAL A 4 -5.09 -11.50 -2.26
CA VAL A 4 -4.43 -12.80 -2.30
C VAL A 4 -3.08 -12.69 -3.01
N THR A 5 -2.07 -13.40 -2.50
CA THR A 5 -0.75 -13.50 -3.13
C THR A 5 -0.25 -14.94 -3.16
N VAL A 6 0.67 -15.22 -4.08
CA VAL A 6 1.24 -16.56 -4.29
C VAL A 6 2.76 -16.47 -4.37
N ASN A 7 3.46 -17.41 -3.73
CA ASN A 7 4.88 -17.64 -3.91
C ASN A 7 5.17 -19.14 -3.96
N GLY A 8 5.44 -19.67 -5.15
CA GLY A 8 5.57 -21.11 -5.38
C GLY A 8 4.26 -21.84 -5.06
N ASN A 9 4.27 -22.71 -4.07
CA ASN A 9 3.08 -23.41 -3.59
C ASN A 9 2.46 -22.80 -2.32
N LEU A 10 2.95 -21.65 -1.87
CA LEU A 10 2.38 -20.88 -0.77
C LEU A 10 1.37 -19.87 -1.27
N PHE A 11 0.28 -19.72 -0.53
CA PHE A 11 -0.77 -18.71 -0.72
C PHE A 11 -0.93 -17.93 0.57
N ALA A 12 -1.13 -16.64 0.47
CA ALA A 12 -1.56 -15.82 1.59
C ALA A 12 -2.78 -15.00 1.20
N VAL A 13 -3.70 -14.83 2.14
CA VAL A 13 -4.95 -14.07 1.96
C VAL A 13 -5.10 -13.10 3.12
N SER A 14 -5.40 -11.84 2.81
CA SER A 14 -5.81 -10.84 3.80
C SER A 14 -7.31 -10.89 4.03
N LEU A 15 -7.71 -10.72 5.28
CA LEU A 15 -9.08 -10.84 5.74
C LEU A 15 -9.41 -9.65 6.63
N LEU A 16 -10.36 -8.83 6.19
CA LEU A 16 -10.93 -7.76 7.01
C LEU A 16 -11.68 -8.34 8.20
N ASN A 17 -11.77 -7.56 9.27
CA ASN A 17 -12.63 -7.89 10.40
C ASN A 17 -14.02 -7.18 10.26
N ALA A 18 -14.93 -7.53 11.11
CA ALA A 18 -16.18 -6.82 11.30
C ALA A 18 -16.31 -6.40 12.78
N PRO A 19 -16.36 -5.10 13.08
CA PRO A 19 -16.28 -3.96 12.15
C PRO A 19 -14.86 -3.72 11.59
N GLU A 20 -14.78 -3.06 10.43
CA GLU A 20 -13.56 -2.94 9.62
C GLU A 20 -12.41 -2.22 10.32
N TRP A 21 -12.69 -1.27 11.21
CA TRP A 21 -11.68 -0.58 12.00
C TRP A 21 -10.94 -1.46 13.03
N LYS A 22 -11.36 -2.70 13.25
CA LYS A 22 -10.59 -3.68 14.03
C LYS A 22 -9.49 -4.30 13.18
N LYS A 23 -8.46 -4.79 13.88
CA LYS A 23 -7.40 -5.53 13.20
C LYS A 23 -7.95 -6.74 12.47
N GLY A 24 -7.56 -6.88 11.23
CA GLY A 24 -7.86 -8.04 10.41
C GLY A 24 -6.80 -9.13 10.54
N HIS A 25 -6.90 -10.13 9.69
CA HIS A 25 -6.10 -11.35 9.76
C HIS A 25 -5.41 -11.65 8.43
N VAL A 26 -4.37 -12.46 8.52
CA VAL A 26 -3.78 -13.13 7.36
C VAL A 26 -3.88 -14.64 7.56
N GLN A 27 -4.29 -15.33 6.51
CA GLN A 27 -4.23 -16.79 6.43
C GLN A 27 -3.16 -17.19 5.42
N VAL A 28 -2.23 -18.05 5.85
CA VAL A 28 -1.20 -18.63 4.98
C VAL A 28 -1.50 -20.12 4.79
N MET A 29 -1.46 -20.54 3.53
CA MET A 29 -1.80 -21.89 3.10
C MET A 29 -0.72 -22.42 2.17
N ARG A 30 -0.63 -23.73 2.07
CA ARG A 30 0.18 -24.45 1.08
C ARG A 30 -0.71 -25.33 0.24
N TYR A 31 -0.43 -25.37 -1.05
CA TYR A 31 -1.01 -26.34 -1.97
C TYR A 31 0.07 -27.31 -2.47
N THR A 32 -0.20 -28.60 -2.27
CA THR A 32 0.53 -29.70 -2.89
C THR A 32 -0.47 -30.58 -3.62
N ASP A 33 -0.89 -31.69 -3.05
CA ASP A 33 -2.00 -32.52 -3.53
C ASP A 33 -3.34 -32.08 -2.89
N SER A 34 -3.25 -31.33 -1.81
CA SER A 34 -4.38 -30.75 -1.08
C SER A 34 -4.01 -29.40 -0.50
N LEU A 35 -5.01 -28.63 -0.07
CA LEU A 35 -4.82 -27.34 0.58
C LEU A 35 -4.59 -27.54 2.07
N GLU A 36 -3.44 -27.09 2.57
CA GLU A 36 -3.04 -27.12 3.97
C GLU A 36 -2.99 -25.70 4.54
N VAL A 37 -3.67 -25.45 5.67
CA VAL A 37 -3.54 -24.20 6.41
C VAL A 37 -2.30 -24.25 7.28
N LEU A 38 -1.33 -23.36 7.00
CA LEU A 38 -0.06 -23.26 7.73
C LEU A 38 -0.14 -22.30 8.91
N GLY A 39 -0.96 -21.25 8.79
CA GLY A 39 -1.14 -20.25 9.82
C GLY A 39 -2.35 -19.36 9.59
N PHE A 40 -2.89 -18.87 10.71
CA PHE A 40 -3.94 -17.84 10.74
C PHE A 40 -3.62 -16.93 11.92
N PHE A 41 -3.43 -15.62 11.67
CA PHE A 41 -2.98 -14.70 12.70
C PHE A 41 -3.51 -13.29 12.46
N GLU A 42 -3.73 -12.56 13.55
CA GLU A 42 -4.05 -11.14 13.51
C GLU A 42 -2.84 -10.35 13.02
N VAL A 43 -3.06 -9.34 12.20
CA VAL A 43 -1.98 -8.54 11.61
C VAL A 43 -2.10 -7.05 11.95
N CYS A 44 -2.98 -6.32 11.31
CA CYS A 44 -3.10 -4.87 11.44
C CYS A 44 -4.53 -4.42 11.14
N HIS A 45 -4.78 -3.12 11.25
CA HIS A 45 -6.07 -2.52 10.93
C HIS A 45 -6.25 -2.46 9.41
N GLN A 46 -7.38 -2.95 8.93
CA GLN A 46 -7.74 -3.01 7.51
C GLN A 46 -6.59 -3.53 6.64
N PRO A 47 -6.18 -4.80 6.79
CA PRO A 47 -5.19 -5.38 5.89
C PRO A 47 -5.78 -5.46 4.48
N ASP A 48 -5.15 -4.75 3.55
CA ASP A 48 -5.54 -4.73 2.15
C ASP A 48 -4.60 -5.59 1.31
N MET A 49 -3.88 -5.03 0.34
CA MET A 49 -2.98 -5.78 -0.51
C MET A 49 -1.83 -6.43 0.28
N LEU A 50 -1.50 -7.65 -0.06
CA LEU A 50 -0.36 -8.36 0.50
C LEU A 50 0.50 -8.98 -0.60
N THR A 51 1.80 -9.08 -0.34
CA THR A 51 2.75 -9.70 -1.28
C THR A 51 3.93 -10.35 -0.57
N PHE A 52 4.41 -11.47 -1.08
CA PHE A 52 5.68 -12.05 -0.63
C PHE A 52 6.85 -11.26 -1.20
N THR A 53 7.95 -11.20 -0.43
CA THR A 53 9.23 -10.79 -1.00
C THR A 53 9.68 -11.81 -2.06
N PRO A 54 10.40 -11.39 -3.13
CA PRO A 54 10.89 -12.30 -4.18
C PRO A 54 11.68 -13.51 -3.65
N ASP A 55 12.46 -13.33 -2.57
CA ASP A 55 13.21 -14.40 -1.92
C ASP A 55 12.38 -15.26 -0.94
N GLY A 56 11.10 -14.92 -0.74
CA GLY A 56 10.19 -15.61 0.16
C GLY A 56 10.49 -15.43 1.65
N SER A 57 11.41 -14.54 2.03
CA SER A 57 11.81 -14.33 3.43
C SER A 57 10.79 -13.57 4.27
N ALA A 58 9.89 -12.82 3.62
CA ALA A 58 8.84 -12.06 4.30
C ALA A 58 7.55 -12.01 3.46
N LEU A 59 6.46 -11.78 4.16
CA LEU A 59 5.18 -11.36 3.61
C LEU A 59 4.90 -9.93 4.09
N LEU A 60 4.67 -9.01 3.16
CA LEU A 60 4.30 -7.63 3.44
C LEU A 60 2.80 -7.47 3.28
N VAL A 61 2.18 -6.69 4.15
CA VAL A 61 0.74 -6.39 4.13
C VAL A 61 0.55 -4.88 4.25
N ALA A 62 -0.16 -4.28 3.31
CA ALA A 62 -0.63 -2.92 3.43
C ALA A 62 -1.72 -2.86 4.50
N CYS A 63 -1.54 -2.00 5.48
CA CYS A 63 -2.46 -1.77 6.57
C CYS A 63 -3.05 -0.38 6.35
N GLU A 64 -4.22 -0.32 5.74
CA GLU A 64 -4.82 0.94 5.32
C GLU A 64 -5.10 1.85 6.52
N GLY A 65 -5.76 1.30 7.55
CA GLY A 65 -6.04 2.06 8.77
C GLY A 65 -7.08 3.16 8.57
N SER A 66 -7.96 3.03 7.57
CA SER A 66 -9.03 4.00 7.30
C SER A 66 -9.94 4.21 8.50
N PRO A 67 -10.41 5.45 8.72
CA PRO A 67 -11.32 5.75 9.80
C PRO A 67 -12.71 5.13 9.58
N ASP A 68 -13.48 4.98 10.67
CA ASP A 68 -14.90 4.71 10.55
C ASP A 68 -15.63 5.91 9.91
N MET A 69 -16.86 5.69 9.43
CA MET A 69 -17.64 6.73 8.74
C MET A 69 -17.87 8.02 9.57
N ASN A 70 -17.69 7.97 10.87
CA ASN A 70 -17.90 9.09 11.78
C ASN A 70 -16.59 9.62 12.38
N PHE A 71 -15.44 9.08 12.01
CA PHE A 71 -14.11 9.39 12.56
C PHE A 71 -14.01 9.20 14.09
N HIS A 72 -14.81 8.31 14.68
CA HIS A 72 -14.68 7.95 16.08
C HIS A 72 -13.51 6.99 16.29
N GLU A 73 -13.38 6.01 15.40
CA GLU A 73 -12.25 5.10 15.32
C GLU A 73 -11.42 5.49 14.09
N ASP A 74 -10.15 5.77 14.30
CA ASP A 74 -9.21 6.25 13.28
C ASP A 74 -7.83 5.65 13.60
N PRO A 75 -7.62 4.37 13.27
CA PRO A 75 -6.35 3.70 13.50
C PRO A 75 -5.27 4.23 12.56
N GLU A 76 -4.01 4.06 12.94
CA GLU A 76 -2.89 4.44 12.07
C GLU A 76 -2.65 3.37 11.01
N GLY A 77 -2.41 3.83 9.77
CA GLY A 77 -1.93 3.01 8.68
C GLY A 77 -0.46 2.62 8.84
N GLY A 78 -0.02 1.65 8.04
CA GLY A 78 1.36 1.20 8.06
C GLY A 78 1.59 0.00 7.14
N VAL A 79 2.78 -0.59 7.21
CA VAL A 79 3.10 -1.82 6.46
C VAL A 79 3.50 -2.91 7.44
N ALA A 80 2.70 -3.95 7.55
CA ALA A 80 3.07 -5.09 8.35
C ALA A 80 4.08 -5.97 7.60
N ILE A 81 5.17 -6.29 8.27
CA ILE A 81 6.24 -7.15 7.77
C ILE A 81 6.22 -8.41 8.61
N VAL A 82 5.74 -9.49 8.00
CA VAL A 82 5.65 -10.82 8.60
C VAL A 82 6.86 -11.63 8.15
N THR A 83 7.77 -11.89 9.07
CA THR A 83 8.98 -12.68 8.76
C THR A 83 8.60 -14.14 8.56
N ALA A 84 8.87 -14.69 7.37
CA ALA A 84 8.59 -16.08 7.06
C ALA A 84 9.47 -17.01 7.89
N PRO A 85 8.92 -18.09 8.48
CA PRO A 85 9.74 -19.05 9.21
C PRO A 85 10.64 -19.81 8.25
N LYS A 86 11.92 -19.98 8.62
CA LYS A 86 12.87 -20.79 7.83
C LYS A 86 12.46 -22.27 7.76
N SER A 87 11.72 -22.73 8.74
CA SER A 87 11.13 -24.07 8.81
C SER A 87 10.06 -24.11 9.89
N GLY A 88 9.09 -25.00 9.75
CA GLY A 88 8.02 -25.20 10.73
C GLY A 88 6.76 -24.35 10.45
N PRO A 89 5.83 -24.30 11.41
CA PRO A 89 4.54 -23.70 11.22
C PRO A 89 4.60 -22.17 11.25
N TRP A 90 3.73 -21.52 10.49
CA TRP A 90 3.50 -20.07 10.47
C TRP A 90 2.78 -19.56 11.74
N SER A 91 2.75 -20.34 12.81
CA SER A 91 2.17 -19.94 14.11
C SER A 91 3.16 -19.26 15.05
N ARG A 92 4.46 -19.26 14.71
CA ARG A 92 5.53 -18.60 15.50
C ARG A 92 6.18 -17.54 14.64
N LEU A 93 5.46 -16.45 14.38
CA LEU A 93 5.87 -15.38 13.49
C LEU A 93 6.36 -14.17 14.26
N GLU A 94 7.35 -13.52 13.69
CA GLU A 94 7.67 -12.14 14.03
C GLU A 94 6.89 -11.23 13.08
N ILE A 95 6.01 -10.39 13.64
CA ILE A 95 5.23 -9.38 12.93
C ILE A 95 5.66 -8.02 13.46
N ALA A 96 6.11 -7.16 12.58
CA ALA A 96 6.39 -5.76 12.88
C ALA A 96 5.59 -4.88 11.93
N VAL A 97 5.03 -3.78 12.43
CA VAL A 97 4.36 -2.79 11.60
C VAL A 97 5.31 -1.59 11.46
N ALA A 98 5.73 -1.32 10.23
CA ALA A 98 6.43 -0.10 9.87
C ALA A 98 5.38 1.01 9.75
N GLY A 99 5.33 1.90 10.74
CA GLY A 99 4.47 3.07 10.76
C GLY A 99 5.15 4.30 10.17
N PHE A 100 4.45 5.43 10.22
CA PHE A 100 4.91 6.72 9.73
C PHE A 100 5.51 7.61 10.83
N ASP A 101 5.78 7.04 12.00
CA ASP A 101 6.40 7.75 13.11
C ASP A 101 7.81 8.25 12.77
N GLY A 102 8.12 9.44 13.27
CA GLY A 102 9.44 10.05 13.09
C GLY A 102 9.66 10.72 11.73
N LEU A 103 8.67 10.75 10.83
CA LEU A 103 8.71 11.53 9.60
C LEU A 103 8.45 13.02 9.90
N ASP A 104 9.09 13.90 9.16
CA ASP A 104 8.80 15.35 9.20
C ASP A 104 7.51 15.64 8.43
N THR A 105 6.39 15.53 9.14
CA THR A 105 5.04 15.71 8.58
C THR A 105 4.81 17.10 8.00
N ALA A 106 5.44 18.13 8.58
CA ALA A 106 5.35 19.50 8.06
C ALA A 106 6.03 19.62 6.70
N SER A 107 7.22 19.02 6.57
CA SER A 107 7.94 18.95 5.31
C SER A 107 7.17 18.16 4.24
N LEU A 108 6.58 17.02 4.60
CA LEU A 108 5.79 16.20 3.68
C LEU A 108 4.57 16.97 3.13
N MET A 109 3.84 17.66 3.99
CA MET A 109 2.72 18.53 3.58
C MET A 109 3.19 19.67 2.68
N ALA A 110 4.31 20.32 3.03
CA ALA A 110 4.87 21.41 2.20
C ALA A 110 5.33 20.92 0.82
N GLN A 111 5.75 19.66 0.69
CA GLN A 111 6.12 19.02 -0.57
C GLN A 111 4.89 18.56 -1.39
N GLY A 112 3.70 18.55 -0.81
CA GLY A 112 2.45 18.24 -1.52
C GLY A 112 1.90 16.84 -1.25
N VAL A 113 2.34 16.16 -0.20
CA VAL A 113 1.65 14.97 0.31
C VAL A 113 0.30 15.43 0.87
N ARG A 114 -0.79 14.89 0.33
CA ARG A 114 -2.14 15.29 0.69
C ARG A 114 -2.51 14.69 2.05
N ARG A 115 -3.09 15.51 2.92
CA ARG A 115 -3.76 15.03 4.13
C ARG A 115 -5.20 14.65 3.82
N THR A 116 -5.62 13.49 4.27
CA THR A 116 -7.02 13.04 4.34
C THR A 116 -7.43 12.91 5.81
N GLY A 117 -8.70 12.71 6.09
CA GLY A 117 -9.19 12.49 7.44
C GLY A 117 -9.07 13.69 8.39
N ALA A 118 -9.59 13.55 9.60
CA ALA A 118 -9.71 14.62 10.58
C ALA A 118 -8.68 14.54 11.73
N GLN A 119 -8.22 13.35 12.12
CA GLN A 119 -7.50 13.14 13.39
C GLN A 119 -5.98 13.32 13.34
N GLY A 120 -5.43 13.83 12.26
CA GLY A 120 -4.01 14.13 12.16
C GLY A 120 -3.37 13.68 10.85
N PHE A 121 -2.15 14.14 10.58
CA PHE A 121 -1.47 13.83 9.33
C PHE A 121 -1.02 12.37 9.26
N VAL A 122 -0.43 11.83 10.32
CA VAL A 122 0.08 10.45 10.35
C VAL A 122 -1.06 9.45 10.15
N LYS A 123 -2.18 9.64 10.82
CA LYS A 123 -3.37 8.80 10.67
C LYS A 123 -4.03 8.89 9.30
N SER A 124 -3.79 9.98 8.58
CA SER A 124 -4.31 10.15 7.22
C SER A 124 -3.45 9.47 6.15
N LEU A 125 -2.35 8.82 6.52
CA LEU A 125 -1.50 8.09 5.57
C LEU A 125 -1.97 6.64 5.48
N GLU A 126 -2.60 6.31 4.36
CA GLU A 126 -3.32 5.07 4.12
C GLU A 126 -2.60 4.22 3.06
N PRO A 127 -1.80 3.21 3.48
CA PRO A 127 -1.14 2.26 2.55
C PRO A 127 -2.13 1.32 1.89
N GLU A 128 -2.03 1.14 0.56
CA GLU A 128 -2.91 0.27 -0.21
C GLU A 128 -2.17 -0.81 -0.99
N TYR A 129 -1.36 -0.46 -1.97
CA TYR A 129 -0.71 -1.42 -2.84
C TYR A 129 0.81 -1.45 -2.64
N ILE A 130 1.43 -2.66 -2.75
CA ILE A 130 2.85 -2.89 -2.48
C ILE A 130 3.54 -3.52 -3.69
N THR A 131 4.72 -3.01 -4.03
CA THR A 131 5.66 -3.69 -4.91
C THR A 131 7.02 -3.79 -4.24
N VAL A 132 7.74 -4.89 -4.46
CA VAL A 132 9.01 -5.19 -3.79
C VAL A 132 10.15 -5.23 -4.81
N SER A 133 11.31 -4.69 -4.43
CA SER A 133 12.52 -4.76 -5.25
C SER A 133 12.96 -6.22 -5.48
N PRO A 134 13.58 -6.54 -6.64
CA PRO A 134 14.05 -7.89 -6.93
C PRO A 134 15.02 -8.47 -5.90
N ASP A 135 15.75 -7.62 -5.18
CA ASP A 135 16.69 -8.02 -4.13
C ASP A 135 16.03 -8.17 -2.74
N SER A 136 14.71 -8.02 -2.64
CA SER A 136 13.90 -8.15 -1.42
C SER A 136 14.27 -7.17 -0.30
N LYS A 137 14.94 -6.04 -0.61
CA LYS A 137 15.38 -5.09 0.43
C LYS A 137 14.47 -3.88 0.58
N THR A 138 13.85 -3.45 -0.51
CA THR A 138 13.04 -2.24 -0.55
C THR A 138 11.63 -2.57 -1.03
N ALA A 139 10.64 -2.01 -0.40
CA ALA A 139 9.28 -1.99 -0.94
C ALA A 139 8.83 -0.55 -1.20
N TRP A 140 8.01 -0.38 -2.22
CA TRP A 140 7.27 0.85 -2.50
C TRP A 140 5.80 0.58 -2.28
N VAL A 141 5.12 1.53 -1.68
CA VAL A 141 3.73 1.39 -1.23
C VAL A 141 2.94 2.59 -1.69
N SER A 142 1.85 2.38 -2.41
CA SER A 142 0.94 3.46 -2.78
C SER A 142 0.20 3.99 -1.55
N LEU A 143 0.09 5.30 -1.48
CA LEU A 143 -0.75 6.05 -0.56
C LEU A 143 -1.71 6.84 -1.48
N GLN A 144 -2.79 6.19 -1.92
CA GLN A 144 -3.64 6.69 -3.01
C GLN A 144 -4.25 8.03 -2.65
N GLU A 145 -4.96 8.12 -1.54
CA GLU A 145 -5.62 9.34 -1.08
C GLU A 145 -4.63 10.46 -0.77
N ASN A 146 -3.41 10.09 -0.35
CA ASN A 146 -2.34 11.06 -0.06
C ASN A 146 -1.59 11.50 -1.31
N ASN A 147 -1.87 10.88 -2.48
CA ASN A 147 -1.20 11.15 -3.75
C ASN A 147 0.33 11.00 -3.62
N ALA A 148 0.79 9.91 -3.03
CA ALA A 148 2.18 9.69 -2.68
C ALA A 148 2.60 8.21 -2.77
N ILE A 149 3.92 7.98 -2.72
CA ILE A 149 4.53 6.65 -2.58
C ILE A 149 5.39 6.64 -1.34
N ALA A 150 5.16 5.68 -0.45
CA ALA A 150 6.05 5.40 0.68
C ALA A 150 7.15 4.41 0.28
N VAL A 151 8.32 4.54 0.91
CA VAL A 151 9.47 3.64 0.74
C VAL A 151 9.75 2.93 2.05
N VAL A 152 9.81 1.61 2.00
CA VAL A 152 10.05 0.75 3.16
C VAL A 152 11.42 0.08 3.02
N ASP A 153 12.25 0.22 4.05
CA ASP A 153 13.39 -0.67 4.27
C ASP A 153 12.89 -1.92 5.00
N ILE A 154 12.89 -3.04 4.27
CA ILE A 154 12.31 -4.30 4.76
C ILE A 154 13.11 -4.85 5.93
N ALA A 155 14.44 -4.79 5.86
CA ALA A 155 15.32 -5.30 6.91
C ALA A 155 15.26 -4.45 8.19
N ALA A 156 15.22 -3.12 8.04
CA ALA A 156 15.06 -2.20 9.16
C ALA A 156 13.63 -2.14 9.70
N LYS A 157 12.65 -2.70 8.95
CA LYS A 157 11.22 -2.65 9.28
C LYS A 157 10.72 -1.22 9.50
N LYS A 158 11.09 -0.33 8.58
CA LYS A 158 10.80 1.11 8.68
C LYS A 158 10.38 1.71 7.35
N ILE A 159 9.41 2.62 7.40
CA ILE A 159 9.17 3.59 6.33
C ILE A 159 10.27 4.64 6.41
N THR A 160 11.04 4.79 5.34
CA THR A 160 12.19 5.69 5.29
C THR A 160 11.89 7.02 4.63
N ASN A 161 10.98 7.02 3.66
CA ASN A 161 10.59 8.20 2.90
C ASN A 161 9.15 8.11 2.42
N VAL A 162 8.55 9.28 2.14
CA VAL A 162 7.28 9.43 1.43
C VAL A 162 7.48 10.48 0.34
N TYR A 163 7.16 10.12 -0.91
CA TYR A 163 7.34 10.99 -2.07
C TYR A 163 5.98 11.37 -2.65
N PRO A 164 5.65 12.68 -2.69
CA PRO A 164 4.44 13.14 -3.36
C PRO A 164 4.57 12.97 -4.88
N LEU A 165 3.48 12.64 -5.55
CA LEU A 165 3.46 12.45 -7.01
C LEU A 165 3.13 13.73 -7.79
N GLY A 166 2.83 14.84 -7.10
CA GLY A 166 2.46 16.09 -7.73
C GLY A 166 1.10 16.01 -8.44
N PHE A 167 0.94 16.73 -9.52
CA PHE A 167 -0.34 16.84 -10.22
C PHE A 167 -0.14 16.95 -11.74
N VAL A 168 -1.20 16.71 -12.50
CA VAL A 168 -1.30 17.01 -13.92
C VAL A 168 -1.99 18.36 -14.08
N ASP A 169 -1.38 19.28 -14.84
CA ASP A 169 -2.00 20.57 -15.17
C ASP A 169 -2.80 20.44 -16.47
N HIS A 170 -4.11 20.35 -16.36
CA HIS A 170 -5.02 20.17 -17.49
C HIS A 170 -5.24 21.45 -18.31
N SER A 171 -4.70 22.60 -17.89
CA SER A 171 -4.70 23.84 -18.69
C SER A 171 -3.68 23.80 -19.82
N VAL A 172 -2.66 22.92 -19.72
CA VAL A 172 -1.56 22.81 -20.69
C VAL A 172 -2.00 21.99 -21.91
N PRO A 173 -1.70 22.45 -23.17
CA PRO A 173 -1.96 21.67 -24.36
C PRO A 173 -1.32 20.27 -24.32
N GLY A 174 -2.09 19.25 -24.71
CA GLY A 174 -1.68 17.84 -24.63
C GLY A 174 -2.07 17.13 -23.33
N PHE A 175 -2.51 17.86 -22.30
CA PHE A 175 -2.98 17.32 -21.03
C PHE A 175 -4.49 17.57 -20.80
N GLY A 176 -5.24 17.70 -21.88
CA GLY A 176 -6.71 17.82 -21.82
C GLY A 176 -7.37 16.58 -21.25
N LEU A 177 -8.58 16.74 -20.77
CA LEU A 177 -9.43 15.64 -20.28
C LEU A 177 -10.86 15.79 -20.79
N ASP A 178 -11.62 14.71 -20.77
CA ASP A 178 -13.05 14.71 -21.01
C ASP A 178 -13.79 14.86 -19.67
N ALA A 179 -14.15 16.09 -19.32
CA ALA A 179 -14.79 16.42 -18.07
C ALA A 179 -16.33 16.26 -18.08
N LYS A 180 -16.90 15.82 -19.20
CA LYS A 180 -18.37 15.80 -19.38
C LYS A 180 -18.89 14.37 -19.50
N LYS A 181 -19.75 13.96 -18.59
CA LYS A 181 -20.48 12.69 -18.70
C LYS A 181 -21.72 12.85 -19.61
N ASN A 182 -21.51 12.88 -20.92
CA ASN A 182 -22.57 13.10 -21.91
C ASN A 182 -22.60 12.09 -23.07
N SER A 183 -21.91 10.94 -22.93
CA SER A 183 -21.75 9.89 -23.94
C SER A 183 -21.04 10.36 -25.22
N LYS A 184 -20.24 11.43 -25.16
CA LYS A 184 -19.39 11.92 -26.25
C LYS A 184 -17.96 12.05 -25.74
N VAL A 185 -16.98 11.88 -26.62
CA VAL A 185 -15.58 12.17 -26.33
C VAL A 185 -15.30 13.64 -26.66
N GLU A 186 -15.17 14.47 -25.63
CA GLU A 186 -14.94 15.91 -25.75
C GLU A 186 -13.70 16.34 -24.94
N ILE A 187 -12.52 15.88 -25.36
CA ILE A 187 -11.26 16.22 -24.69
C ILE A 187 -10.93 17.70 -24.92
N ALA A 188 -10.80 18.44 -23.83
CA ALA A 188 -10.44 19.86 -23.85
C ALA A 188 -9.50 20.21 -22.68
N ASN A 189 -8.81 21.36 -22.79
CA ASN A 189 -8.05 21.90 -21.69
C ASN A 189 -8.95 22.68 -20.73
N TYR A 190 -8.74 22.48 -19.44
CA TYR A 190 -9.48 23.13 -18.36
C TYR A 190 -8.52 23.76 -17.35
N PRO A 191 -8.84 24.89 -16.72
CA PRO A 191 -8.01 25.53 -15.69
C PRO A 191 -8.11 24.79 -14.36
N LEU A 192 -7.69 23.53 -14.35
CA LEU A 192 -7.70 22.65 -13.17
C LEU A 192 -6.47 21.74 -13.14
N ARG A 193 -6.20 21.21 -11.97
CA ARG A 193 -5.14 20.24 -11.72
C ARG A 193 -5.73 18.94 -11.19
N GLY A 194 -5.32 17.81 -11.78
CA GLY A 194 -5.67 16.47 -11.34
C GLY A 194 -4.56 15.89 -10.47
N LEU A 195 -4.92 15.29 -9.35
CA LEU A 195 -4.00 14.45 -8.57
C LEU A 195 -3.80 13.14 -9.33
N ARG A 196 -2.68 12.45 -9.09
CA ARG A 196 -2.42 11.17 -9.74
C ARG A 196 -3.12 10.02 -9.06
N GLN A 197 -3.21 10.05 -7.74
CA GLN A 197 -3.83 9.03 -6.87
C GLN A 197 -3.46 7.59 -7.30
N PRO A 198 -2.23 7.15 -6.97
CA PRO A 198 -1.72 5.87 -7.42
C PRO A 198 -2.43 4.73 -6.71
N ASP A 199 -3.09 3.85 -7.46
CA ASP A 199 -3.66 2.59 -6.97
C ASP A 199 -2.64 1.46 -7.16
N GLY A 200 -2.86 0.59 -8.15
CA GLY A 200 -1.94 -0.50 -8.46
C GLY A 200 -0.56 -0.01 -8.87
N ILE A 201 0.48 -0.57 -8.27
CA ILE A 201 1.88 -0.22 -8.58
C ILE A 201 2.71 -1.46 -8.91
N SER A 202 3.73 -1.27 -9.72
CA SER A 202 4.72 -2.31 -10.02
C SER A 202 6.12 -1.71 -10.13
N SER A 203 7.14 -2.46 -9.74
CA SER A 203 8.53 -2.05 -9.86
C SER A 203 9.30 -2.89 -10.86
N PHE A 204 10.27 -2.26 -11.52
CA PHE A 204 11.19 -2.93 -12.44
C PHE A 204 12.56 -2.24 -12.42
N VAL A 205 13.57 -2.89 -12.98
CA VAL A 205 14.93 -2.37 -12.99
C VAL A 205 15.41 -2.21 -14.42
N VAL A 206 15.94 -1.02 -14.75
CA VAL A 206 16.59 -0.74 -16.03
C VAL A 206 18.00 -0.23 -15.77
N ASN A 207 19.00 -0.90 -16.32
CA ASN A 207 20.42 -0.54 -16.16
C ASN A 207 20.81 -0.34 -14.66
N GLY A 208 20.34 -1.22 -13.78
CA GLY A 208 20.61 -1.19 -12.34
C GLY A 208 19.86 -0.10 -11.56
N ARG A 209 18.98 0.66 -12.20
CA ARG A 209 18.13 1.67 -11.55
C ARG A 209 16.73 1.14 -11.37
N PRO A 210 16.15 1.22 -10.16
CA PRO A 210 14.76 0.86 -9.93
C PRO A 210 13.83 1.95 -10.46
N PHE A 211 12.70 1.52 -10.99
CA PHE A 211 11.58 2.34 -11.41
C PHE A 211 10.30 1.79 -10.81
N VAL A 212 9.37 2.67 -10.52
CA VAL A 212 8.01 2.32 -10.12
C VAL A 212 7.06 2.90 -11.17
N VAL A 213 6.13 2.10 -11.63
CA VAL A 213 5.02 2.51 -12.49
C VAL A 213 3.73 2.42 -11.67
N THR A 214 2.85 3.39 -11.86
CA THR A 214 1.58 3.49 -11.12
C THR A 214 0.41 3.50 -12.11
N ALA A 215 -0.66 2.78 -11.78
CA ALA A 215 -1.96 3.00 -12.35
C ALA A 215 -2.65 4.11 -11.52
N ASN A 216 -2.96 5.23 -12.16
CA ASN A 216 -3.51 6.39 -11.46
C ASN A 216 -5.01 6.46 -11.66
N GLU A 217 -5.74 6.77 -10.59
CA GLU A 217 -7.20 6.87 -10.56
C GLU A 217 -7.71 8.30 -10.25
N GLY A 218 -6.81 9.28 -10.18
CA GLY A 218 -7.14 10.68 -9.93
C GLY A 218 -7.29 11.54 -11.17
#